data_c9b923cab17d6c0d8c2ebaf346cc3caf
#
_entry.id   c9b923cab17d6c0d8c2ebaf346cc3caf
#
_cell.length_a   1.000
_cell.length_b   1.000
_cell.length_c   1.000
_cell.angle_alpha   90.00
_cell.angle_beta   90.00
_cell.angle_gamma   90.00
#
_symmetry.space_group_name_H-M   'P 1'
#
loop_
_entity.id
_entity.type
_entity.pdbx_description
1 polymer ?
#
loop_
_entity_poly.entity_id
_entity_poly.type
_entity_poly.pdbx_seq_one_letter_code
_entity_poly.pdbx_strand_id
1 'polypeptide(L)'
;AYGRVVDRLLESPRFGERMAVWWLDGARYGVSHGYDNDLENSQWPWRNWVIEAFNSGMPFDQFAIEQLAGDLLPGATLTQKIATGFHRTPTCNVEAGVHPESNRVNQVIDRVNTTGTVFLGTTLECAQCHDHKYDPISMKEYYELFAFFNNTPLEVKNTSGVTWDFYGPKLDLPLSRAKAAKRAKLADEMKAREDEKKSIQRSLAVEQKEWEAIVIEKLKTAPQWTALEIEKFEATGGASHTIKDDRSVLVHGRNPDKSTYTIRVKPDGVQRISAIRLETLLDDSMKKLSLIHI
;
A
#
# COMPACT_ATOMS: atom_id res chain seq x y z
N ALA A 1 -27.50 -0.82 49.28
CA ALA A 1 -26.75 -1.86 48.52
C ALA A 1 -26.60 -1.48 47.06
N TYR A 2 -27.69 -1.15 46.33
CA TYR A 2 -27.67 -0.86 44.88
C TYR A 2 -26.83 0.39 44.56
N GLY A 3 -27.02 1.53 45.23
CA GLY A 3 -26.24 2.75 45.01
C GLY A 3 -24.74 2.52 45.12
N ARG A 4 -24.28 1.77 46.12
CA ARG A 4 -22.84 1.44 46.26
C ARG A 4 -22.27 0.62 45.08
N VAL A 5 -23.12 -0.19 44.45
CA VAL A 5 -22.68 -0.93 43.22
C VAL A 5 -22.55 0.03 42.04
N VAL A 6 -23.50 0.95 41.88
CA VAL A 6 -23.47 1.99 40.84
C VAL A 6 -22.23 2.88 41.01
N ASP A 7 -22.02 3.40 42.22
CA ASP A 7 -20.86 4.26 42.53
C ASP A 7 -19.54 3.54 42.21
N ARG A 8 -19.39 2.29 42.65
CA ARG A 8 -18.22 1.48 42.36
C ARG A 8 -17.97 1.26 40.85
N LEU A 9 -19.04 1.11 40.07
CA LEU A 9 -18.91 0.92 38.61
C LEU A 9 -18.54 2.23 37.91
N LEU A 10 -19.11 3.35 38.35
CA LEU A 10 -18.81 4.68 37.82
C LEU A 10 -17.38 5.12 38.17
N GLU A 11 -16.88 4.77 39.34
CA GLU A 11 -15.49 5.06 39.76
C GLU A 11 -14.44 4.12 39.15
N SER A 12 -14.89 3.07 38.50
CA SER A 12 -13.97 2.12 37.88
C SER A 12 -13.31 2.69 36.60
N PRO A 13 -11.99 2.56 36.40
CA PRO A 13 -11.35 2.96 35.17
C PRO A 13 -11.89 2.19 33.93
N ARG A 14 -12.56 1.06 34.16
CA ARG A 14 -13.24 0.30 33.10
C ARG A 14 -14.53 0.96 32.61
N PHE A 15 -15.04 1.95 33.32
CA PHE A 15 -16.21 2.73 32.88
C PHE A 15 -15.90 3.41 31.53
N GLY A 16 -14.79 4.16 31.45
CA GLY A 16 -14.40 4.81 30.22
C GLY A 16 -14.13 3.83 29.09
N GLU A 17 -13.48 2.69 29.37
CA GLU A 17 -13.28 1.66 28.36
C GLU A 17 -14.61 1.12 27.80
N ARG A 18 -15.61 0.91 28.67
CA ARG A 18 -16.93 0.41 28.28
C ARG A 18 -17.73 1.45 27.49
N MET A 19 -17.70 2.70 27.90
CA MET A 19 -18.43 3.79 27.24
C MET A 19 -17.80 4.15 25.90
N ALA A 20 -16.46 4.14 25.83
CA ALA A 20 -15.71 4.41 24.61
C ALA A 20 -16.06 3.45 23.46
N VAL A 21 -16.47 2.21 23.73
CA VAL A 21 -16.84 1.25 22.66
C VAL A 21 -17.93 1.82 21.77
N TRP A 22 -19.00 2.36 22.36
CA TRP A 22 -20.13 2.91 21.59
C TRP A 22 -19.72 4.13 20.75
N TRP A 23 -18.88 4.99 21.33
CA TRP A 23 -18.36 6.14 20.60
C TRP A 23 -17.42 5.73 19.45
N LEU A 24 -16.50 4.82 19.72
CA LEU A 24 -15.52 4.35 18.75
C LEU A 24 -16.17 3.58 17.59
N ASP A 25 -17.22 2.79 17.88
CA ASP A 25 -18.00 2.11 16.84
C ASP A 25 -18.72 3.13 15.94
N GLY A 26 -19.43 4.08 16.53
CA GLY A 26 -20.09 5.14 15.77
C GLY A 26 -19.12 6.01 14.96
N ALA A 27 -17.95 6.30 15.53
CA ALA A 27 -16.88 7.04 14.87
C ALA A 27 -15.99 6.15 13.98
N ARG A 28 -16.38 4.89 13.73
CA ARG A 28 -15.68 3.93 12.84
C ARG A 28 -14.20 3.74 13.15
N TYR A 29 -13.85 3.69 14.44
CA TYR A 29 -12.47 3.45 14.84
C TYR A 29 -11.91 2.16 14.24
N GLY A 30 -10.77 2.27 13.59
CA GLY A 30 -10.01 1.15 13.05
C GLY A 30 -8.51 1.41 13.20
N VAL A 31 -7.72 0.36 13.09
CA VAL A 31 -6.25 0.40 13.16
C VAL A 31 -5.61 0.05 11.83
N SER A 32 -6.38 0.07 10.76
CA SER A 32 -5.96 -0.24 9.41
C SER A 32 -6.66 0.64 8.36
N HIS A 33 -6.24 0.54 7.10
CA HIS A 33 -6.77 1.36 6.01
C HIS A 33 -8.12 0.90 5.47
N GLY A 34 -8.48 -0.37 5.67
CA GLY A 34 -9.80 -0.92 5.34
C GLY A 34 -10.01 -1.31 3.87
N TYR A 35 -8.96 -1.51 3.09
CA TYR A 35 -9.01 -2.00 1.70
C TYR A 35 -8.21 -3.30 1.55
N ASP A 36 -7.97 -3.78 0.33
CA ASP A 36 -7.25 -5.04 0.06
C ASP A 36 -5.82 -5.01 0.62
N ASN A 37 -5.10 -3.91 0.40
CA ASN A 37 -3.83 -3.62 1.06
C ASN A 37 -4.08 -2.97 2.43
N ASP A 38 -4.63 -3.73 3.35
CA ASP A 38 -5.08 -3.26 4.67
C ASP A 38 -3.92 -3.00 5.63
N LEU A 39 -3.14 -1.98 5.33
CA LEU A 39 -1.97 -1.58 6.11
C LEU A 39 -2.38 -1.02 7.48
N GLU A 40 -1.54 -1.27 8.47
CA GLU A 40 -1.73 -0.76 9.82
C GLU A 40 -1.74 0.78 9.85
N ASN A 41 -2.74 1.35 10.52
CA ASN A 41 -2.89 2.76 10.78
C ASN A 41 -3.01 3.01 12.29
N SER A 42 -1.96 3.54 12.90
CA SER A 42 -1.86 3.71 14.36
C SER A 42 -2.80 4.81 14.88
N GLN A 43 -3.97 4.42 15.38
CA GLN A 43 -5.01 5.32 15.93
C GLN A 43 -5.18 5.19 17.45
N TRP A 44 -4.43 4.33 18.13
CA TRP A 44 -4.55 4.06 19.54
C TRP A 44 -4.46 5.31 20.45
N PRO A 45 -3.72 6.40 20.12
CA PRO A 45 -3.68 7.57 20.97
C PRO A 45 -5.04 8.24 21.08
N TRP A 46 -5.79 8.36 19.98
CA TRP A 46 -7.15 8.90 20.01
C TRP A 46 -8.11 7.99 20.75
N ARG A 47 -8.05 6.68 20.57
CA ARG A 47 -8.85 5.74 21.38
C ARG A 47 -8.63 5.96 22.89
N ASN A 48 -7.38 6.06 23.31
CA ASN A 48 -7.04 6.28 24.72
C ASN A 48 -7.53 7.64 25.20
N TRP A 49 -7.47 8.68 24.36
CA TRP A 49 -8.05 9.98 24.66
C TRP A 49 -9.56 9.91 24.90
N VAL A 50 -10.30 9.17 24.06
CA VAL A 50 -11.75 8.95 24.24
C VAL A 50 -12.04 8.25 25.57
N ILE A 51 -11.29 7.21 25.91
CA ILE A 51 -11.42 6.49 27.19
C ILE A 51 -11.22 7.44 28.38
N GLU A 52 -10.17 8.26 28.32
CA GLU A 52 -9.85 9.21 29.38
C GLU A 52 -10.88 10.33 29.49
N ALA A 53 -11.40 10.82 28.37
CA ALA A 53 -12.47 11.80 28.35
C ALA A 53 -13.72 11.30 29.07
N PHE A 54 -14.12 10.04 28.87
CA PHE A 54 -15.23 9.43 29.62
C PHE A 54 -14.90 9.23 31.10
N ASN A 55 -13.69 8.77 31.44
CA ASN A 55 -13.29 8.55 32.83
C ASN A 55 -13.18 9.87 33.63
N SER A 56 -12.78 10.96 32.96
CA SER A 56 -12.67 12.28 33.59
C SER A 56 -14.01 13.02 33.65
N GLY A 57 -15.08 12.49 33.07
CA GLY A 57 -16.37 13.17 32.98
C GLY A 57 -16.30 14.45 32.16
N MET A 58 -15.52 14.46 31.07
CA MET A 58 -15.38 15.64 30.22
C MET A 58 -16.73 16.13 29.71
N PRO A 59 -17.04 17.45 29.82
CA PRO A 59 -18.28 18.02 29.29
C PRO A 59 -18.42 17.75 27.79
N PHE A 60 -19.63 17.47 27.33
CA PHE A 60 -19.86 17.05 25.92
C PHE A 60 -19.50 18.13 24.92
N ASP A 61 -19.70 19.39 25.21
CA ASP A 61 -19.29 20.51 24.37
C ASP A 61 -17.76 20.55 24.19
N GLN A 62 -16.99 20.40 25.28
CA GLN A 62 -15.54 20.29 25.21
C GLN A 62 -15.11 19.04 24.42
N PHE A 63 -15.73 17.91 24.69
CA PHE A 63 -15.47 16.65 23.97
C PHE A 63 -15.68 16.77 22.46
N ALA A 64 -16.75 17.48 22.04
CA ALA A 64 -17.06 17.73 20.66
C ALA A 64 -16.05 18.71 20.03
N ILE A 65 -15.80 19.85 20.68
CA ILE A 65 -14.87 20.86 20.18
C ILE A 65 -13.46 20.29 19.98
N GLU A 66 -12.95 19.53 20.96
CA GLU A 66 -11.60 18.99 20.87
C GLU A 66 -11.47 17.93 19.78
N GLN A 67 -12.49 17.13 19.51
CA GLN A 67 -12.45 16.15 18.41
C GLN A 67 -12.60 16.80 17.03
N LEU A 68 -13.42 17.84 16.92
CA LEU A 68 -13.65 18.50 15.62
C LEU A 68 -12.57 19.52 15.26
N ALA A 69 -12.03 20.25 16.24
CA ALA A 69 -11.16 21.39 16.04
C ALA A 69 -10.13 21.59 17.17
N GLY A 70 -9.74 20.56 17.87
CA GLY A 70 -8.82 20.64 18.99
C GLY A 70 -7.44 21.19 18.64
N ASP A 71 -6.97 20.95 17.44
CA ASP A 71 -5.70 21.46 16.89
C ASP A 71 -5.77 22.97 16.56
N LEU A 72 -6.96 23.52 16.36
CA LEU A 72 -7.19 24.92 16.04
C LEU A 72 -7.38 25.80 17.29
N LEU A 73 -7.44 25.21 18.47
CA LEU A 73 -7.60 25.96 19.71
C LEU A 73 -6.34 26.82 20.00
N PRO A 74 -6.51 28.03 20.55
CA PRO A 74 -5.38 28.87 20.91
C PRO A 74 -4.42 28.15 21.88
N GLY A 75 -3.18 27.97 21.52
CA GLY A 75 -2.19 27.25 22.32
C GLY A 75 -2.47 25.74 22.45
N ALA A 76 -3.10 25.14 21.46
CA ALA A 76 -3.50 23.74 21.42
C ALA A 76 -2.47 22.78 22.02
N THR A 77 -2.87 22.05 23.04
CA THR A 77 -2.04 21.04 23.72
C THR A 77 -1.89 19.78 22.87
N LEU A 78 -0.93 18.95 23.22
CA LEU A 78 -0.75 17.65 22.55
C LEU A 78 -2.04 16.79 22.66
N THR A 79 -2.70 16.81 23.80
CA THR A 79 -3.94 16.06 24.05
C THR A 79 -5.07 16.51 23.14
N GLN A 80 -5.24 17.82 22.97
CA GLN A 80 -6.22 18.41 22.05
C GLN A 80 -5.93 18.08 20.58
N LYS A 81 -4.66 18.03 20.19
CA LYS A 81 -4.26 17.56 18.86
C LYS A 81 -4.52 16.07 18.67
N ILE A 82 -4.34 15.25 19.71
CA ILE A 82 -4.69 13.81 19.67
C ILE A 82 -6.20 13.61 19.48
N ALA A 83 -7.03 14.47 20.13
CA ALA A 83 -8.47 14.41 19.99
C ALA A 83 -8.96 14.48 18.54
N THR A 84 -8.29 15.28 17.68
CA THR A 84 -8.61 15.37 16.24
C THR A 84 -8.34 14.09 15.46
N GLY A 85 -7.82 13.05 16.10
CA GLY A 85 -7.75 11.69 15.56
C GLY A 85 -9.10 11.16 15.07
N PHE A 86 -10.22 11.71 15.55
CA PHE A 86 -11.55 11.51 14.99
C PHE A 86 -11.61 11.65 13.46
N HIS A 87 -10.86 12.60 12.90
CA HIS A 87 -10.78 12.83 11.46
C HIS A 87 -9.81 11.91 10.72
N ARG A 88 -9.13 11.02 11.43
CA ARG A 88 -8.14 10.10 10.86
C ARG A 88 -8.67 8.68 10.65
N THR A 89 -9.95 8.45 10.92
CA THR A 89 -10.62 7.16 10.83
C THR A 89 -11.25 6.82 9.47
N PRO A 90 -11.42 7.74 8.48
CA PRO A 90 -11.85 7.33 7.14
C PRO A 90 -10.94 6.26 6.56
N THR A 91 -11.53 5.32 5.84
CA THR A 91 -10.77 4.35 5.05
C THR A 91 -9.98 5.08 3.97
N CYS A 92 -8.78 4.61 3.68
CA CYS A 92 -7.89 5.21 2.69
C CYS A 92 -7.45 4.15 1.68
N ASN A 93 -7.87 4.30 0.42
CA ASN A 93 -7.46 3.40 -0.63
C ASN A 93 -6.03 3.75 -1.10
N VAL A 94 -5.10 2.81 -0.93
CA VAL A 94 -3.68 2.93 -1.30
C VAL A 94 -3.28 2.03 -2.46
N GLU A 95 -4.24 1.44 -3.14
CA GLU A 95 -4.04 0.44 -4.18
C GLU A 95 -3.65 1.06 -5.53
N ALA A 96 -3.10 0.21 -6.41
CA ALA A 96 -2.79 0.62 -7.77
C ALA A 96 -4.06 1.01 -8.55
N GLY A 97 -3.99 2.11 -9.29
CA GLY A 97 -5.10 2.59 -10.12
C GLY A 97 -6.11 3.48 -9.39
N VAL A 98 -5.93 3.74 -8.10
CA VAL A 98 -6.76 4.70 -7.36
C VAL A 98 -6.54 6.11 -7.89
N HIS A 99 -7.65 6.81 -8.15
CA HIS A 99 -7.60 8.22 -8.50
C HIS A 99 -7.45 9.07 -7.23
N PRO A 100 -6.32 9.79 -7.03
CA PRO A 100 -6.01 10.46 -5.76
C PRO A 100 -7.07 11.45 -5.30
N GLU A 101 -7.58 12.29 -6.20
CA GLU A 101 -8.60 13.28 -5.85
C GLU A 101 -9.93 12.63 -5.50
N SER A 102 -10.35 11.59 -6.21
CA SER A 102 -11.55 10.83 -5.86
C SER A 102 -11.45 10.22 -4.46
N ASN A 103 -10.30 9.61 -4.12
CA ASN A 103 -10.05 9.06 -2.79
C ASN A 103 -10.07 10.16 -1.71
N ARG A 104 -9.49 11.34 -1.99
CA ARG A 104 -9.52 12.49 -1.08
C ARG A 104 -10.95 12.96 -0.83
N VAL A 105 -11.75 13.14 -1.89
CA VAL A 105 -13.14 13.58 -1.79
C VAL A 105 -13.98 12.57 -1.00
N ASN A 106 -13.81 11.28 -1.23
CA ASN A 106 -14.50 10.23 -0.49
C ASN A 106 -14.18 10.29 1.02
N GLN A 107 -12.94 10.58 1.39
CA GLN A 107 -12.57 10.75 2.80
C GLN A 107 -13.21 12.00 3.42
N VAL A 108 -13.38 13.09 2.66
CA VAL A 108 -14.09 14.29 3.14
C VAL A 108 -15.59 13.99 3.33
N ILE A 109 -16.23 13.32 2.36
CA ILE A 109 -17.62 12.87 2.44
C ILE A 109 -17.83 12.01 3.70
N ASP A 110 -16.95 11.06 3.92
CA ASP A 110 -17.01 10.18 5.09
C ASP A 110 -16.90 10.96 6.42
N ARG A 111 -16.08 12.00 6.50
CA ARG A 111 -16.00 12.90 7.67
C ARG A 111 -17.29 13.65 7.91
N VAL A 112 -17.92 14.19 6.86
CA VAL A 112 -19.21 14.86 6.94
C VAL A 112 -20.27 13.90 7.50
N ASN A 113 -20.40 12.74 6.88
CA ASN A 113 -21.41 11.74 7.23
C ASN A 113 -21.22 11.23 8.66
N THR A 114 -19.97 10.93 9.05
CA THR A 114 -19.69 10.47 10.42
C THR A 114 -19.93 11.56 11.45
N THR A 115 -19.60 12.82 11.16
CA THR A 115 -19.89 13.94 12.05
C THR A 115 -21.39 14.06 12.29
N GLY A 116 -22.20 13.96 11.24
CA GLY A 116 -23.67 13.95 11.39
C GLY A 116 -24.17 12.79 12.23
N THR A 117 -23.65 11.60 11.97
CA THR A 117 -24.09 10.38 12.67
C THR A 117 -23.77 10.43 14.16
N VAL A 118 -22.54 10.77 14.56
CA VAL A 118 -22.12 10.66 15.97
C VAL A 118 -22.42 11.88 16.82
N PHE A 119 -22.41 13.10 16.25
CA PHE A 119 -22.68 14.34 17.01
C PHE A 119 -24.13 14.80 16.91
N LEU A 120 -24.80 14.59 15.77
CA LEU A 120 -26.16 15.03 15.55
C LEU A 120 -27.20 13.90 15.62
N GLY A 121 -26.76 12.65 15.60
CA GLY A 121 -27.64 11.48 15.62
C GLY A 121 -28.51 11.35 14.36
N THR A 122 -28.08 11.95 13.24
CA THR A 122 -28.81 11.92 11.96
C THR A 122 -27.89 11.52 10.80
N THR A 123 -28.47 10.95 9.76
CA THR A 123 -27.76 10.59 8.52
C THR A 123 -27.72 11.78 7.57
N LEU A 124 -26.58 12.40 7.38
CA LEU A 124 -26.42 13.49 6.41
C LEU A 124 -26.29 13.01 4.96
N GLU A 125 -26.00 11.74 4.75
CA GLU A 125 -25.66 11.17 3.43
C GLU A 125 -26.75 11.41 2.37
N CYS A 126 -28.03 11.41 2.74
CA CYS A 126 -29.11 11.72 1.81
C CYS A 126 -28.99 13.12 1.19
N ALA A 127 -28.48 14.09 1.98
CA ALA A 127 -28.31 15.46 1.55
C ALA A 127 -27.14 15.67 0.58
N GLN A 128 -26.35 14.64 0.31
CA GLN A 128 -25.32 14.67 -0.71
C GLN A 128 -25.88 14.85 -2.14
N CYS A 129 -27.08 14.32 -2.42
CA CYS A 129 -27.68 14.32 -3.77
C CYS A 129 -28.96 15.17 -3.87
N HIS A 130 -29.67 15.39 -2.78
CA HIS A 130 -30.91 16.17 -2.72
C HIS A 130 -31.17 16.61 -1.28
N ASP A 131 -32.07 17.57 -1.07
CA ASP A 131 -32.45 17.99 0.28
C ASP A 131 -32.95 16.78 1.10
N HIS A 132 -32.56 16.72 2.37
CA HIS A 132 -32.89 15.58 3.22
C HIS A 132 -34.42 15.42 3.34
N LYS A 133 -34.91 14.20 3.21
CA LYS A 133 -36.35 13.95 3.10
C LYS A 133 -37.11 14.25 4.39
N TYR A 134 -36.50 14.01 5.54
CA TYR A 134 -37.14 14.06 6.85
C TYR A 134 -36.60 15.17 7.75
N ASP A 135 -35.29 15.41 7.69
CA ASP A 135 -34.61 16.41 8.50
C ASP A 135 -34.44 17.74 7.75
N PRO A 136 -34.45 18.88 8.45
CA PRO A 136 -34.35 20.20 7.79
C PRO A 136 -32.90 20.51 7.36
N ILE A 137 -32.34 19.65 6.52
CA ILE A 137 -30.97 19.75 6.01
C ILE A 137 -31.02 19.75 4.50
N SER A 138 -30.63 20.86 3.91
CA SER A 138 -30.55 21.02 2.46
C SER A 138 -29.23 20.44 1.92
N MET A 139 -29.24 20.11 0.62
CA MET A 139 -28.02 19.75 -0.10
C MET A 139 -26.97 20.87 -0.01
N LYS A 140 -27.39 22.12 -0.02
CA LYS A 140 -26.49 23.28 0.13
C LYS A 140 -25.76 23.24 1.48
N GLU A 141 -26.48 23.03 2.58
CA GLU A 141 -25.89 22.96 3.92
C GLU A 141 -24.96 21.76 4.07
N TYR A 142 -25.26 20.63 3.42
CA TYR A 142 -24.35 19.50 3.33
C TYR A 142 -22.98 19.91 2.74
N TYR A 143 -22.99 20.61 1.62
CA TYR A 143 -21.73 21.04 0.97
C TYR A 143 -21.07 22.25 1.68
N GLU A 144 -21.81 23.04 2.44
CA GLU A 144 -21.24 24.02 3.36
C GLU A 144 -20.46 23.32 4.49
N LEU A 145 -21.03 22.25 5.08
CA LEU A 145 -20.30 21.43 6.05
C LEU A 145 -19.12 20.70 5.41
N PHE A 146 -19.28 20.16 4.20
CA PHE A 146 -18.20 19.57 3.44
C PHE A 146 -17.03 20.54 3.25
N ALA A 147 -17.29 21.83 3.01
CA ALA A 147 -16.25 22.83 2.79
C ALA A 147 -15.33 23.01 4.00
N PHE A 148 -15.82 22.83 5.24
CA PHE A 148 -14.96 22.84 6.43
C PHE A 148 -13.90 21.75 6.40
N PHE A 149 -14.27 20.53 6.02
CA PHE A 149 -13.34 19.39 5.97
C PHE A 149 -12.51 19.36 4.68
N ASN A 150 -12.99 19.98 3.61
CA ASN A 150 -12.30 20.03 2.33
C ASN A 150 -10.97 20.81 2.38
N ASN A 151 -10.83 21.72 3.34
CA ASN A 151 -9.62 22.50 3.56
C ASN A 151 -8.59 21.79 4.47
N THR A 152 -8.89 20.59 4.95
CA THR A 152 -7.95 19.84 5.77
C THR A 152 -6.93 19.11 4.91
N PRO A 153 -5.64 19.13 5.27
CA PRO A 153 -4.63 18.46 4.49
C PRO A 153 -4.79 16.94 4.59
N LEU A 154 -5.36 16.37 3.54
CA LEU A 154 -5.32 14.94 3.26
C LEU A 154 -4.53 14.78 1.98
N GLU A 155 -3.22 14.72 2.10
CA GLU A 155 -2.40 14.47 0.93
C GLU A 155 -2.41 12.97 0.62
N VAL A 156 -3.13 12.61 -0.43
CA VAL A 156 -2.89 11.36 -1.14
C VAL A 156 -1.82 11.68 -2.18
N LYS A 157 -0.63 11.13 -2.00
CA LYS A 157 0.46 11.34 -2.94
C LYS A 157 0.06 10.79 -4.32
N ASN A 158 0.18 11.62 -5.33
CA ASN A 158 -0.09 11.24 -6.72
C ASN A 158 1.07 10.38 -7.24
N THR A 159 1.06 9.09 -6.94
CA THR A 159 2.02 8.11 -7.45
C THR A 159 1.29 7.12 -8.33
N SER A 160 1.87 6.84 -9.51
CA SER A 160 1.41 5.77 -10.38
C SER A 160 1.84 4.41 -9.81
N GLY A 161 1.19 3.91 -8.79
CA GLY A 161 1.51 2.61 -8.21
C GLY A 161 0.91 2.42 -6.83
N VAL A 162 1.09 1.24 -6.26
CA VAL A 162 0.69 0.94 -4.89
C VAL A 162 1.47 1.84 -3.93
N THR A 163 0.74 2.53 -3.07
CA THR A 163 1.32 3.34 -2.00
C THR A 163 1.30 2.51 -0.72
N TRP A 164 2.48 2.08 -0.27
CA TRP A 164 2.64 1.27 0.94
C TRP A 164 2.67 2.09 2.24
N ASP A 165 2.48 3.40 2.14
CA ASP A 165 2.49 4.30 3.28
C ASP A 165 1.28 5.24 3.23
N PHE A 166 0.75 5.59 4.41
CA PHE A 166 -0.29 6.59 4.51
C PHE A 166 0.35 8.00 4.48
N TYR A 167 0.07 8.76 3.44
CA TYR A 167 0.53 10.13 3.27
C TYR A 167 -0.52 11.12 3.78
N GLY A 168 -0.66 11.21 5.07
CA GLY A 168 -1.50 12.21 5.70
C GLY A 168 -0.72 12.95 6.78
N PRO A 169 -1.27 14.02 7.36
CA PRO A 169 -0.64 14.70 8.47
C PRO A 169 -0.39 13.68 9.60
N LYS A 170 0.86 13.63 10.08
CA LYS A 170 1.30 12.77 11.17
C LYS A 170 1.54 13.61 12.42
N LEU A 171 1.18 13.10 13.57
CA LEU A 171 1.49 13.71 14.86
C LEU A 171 2.59 12.88 15.53
N ASP A 172 3.76 13.48 15.70
CA ASP A 172 4.84 12.86 16.45
C ASP A 172 4.54 12.92 17.96
N LEU A 173 4.43 11.74 18.56
CA LEU A 173 4.23 11.62 20.00
C LEU A 173 5.59 11.67 20.72
N PRO A 174 5.68 12.33 21.88
CA PRO A 174 6.87 12.33 22.71
C PRO A 174 7.28 10.90 23.08
N LEU A 175 8.51 10.56 22.80
CA LEU A 175 9.09 9.29 23.23
C LEU A 175 9.55 9.39 24.70
N SER A 176 9.39 8.30 25.45
CA SER A 176 10.09 8.20 26.74
C SER A 176 11.60 8.34 26.54
N ARG A 177 12.30 8.84 27.54
CA ARG A 177 13.76 9.05 27.49
C ARG A 177 14.51 7.79 27.02
N ALA A 178 14.09 6.62 27.50
CA ALA A 178 14.67 5.34 27.10
C ALA A 178 14.43 5.01 25.61
N LYS A 179 13.20 5.24 25.12
CA LYS A 179 12.86 5.02 23.71
C LYS A 179 13.58 6.02 22.81
N ALA A 180 13.69 7.27 23.22
CA ALA A 180 14.43 8.31 22.49
C ALA A 180 15.92 7.94 22.34
N ALA A 181 16.55 7.50 23.43
CA ALA A 181 17.95 7.05 23.40
C ALA A 181 18.15 5.82 22.51
N LYS A 182 17.23 4.84 22.57
CA LYS A 182 17.25 3.66 21.68
C LYS A 182 17.09 4.06 20.21
N ARG A 183 16.17 4.99 19.91
CA ARG A 183 15.97 5.51 18.54
C ARG A 183 17.20 6.21 18.01
N ALA A 184 17.85 7.04 18.82
CA ALA A 184 19.10 7.72 18.44
C ALA A 184 20.21 6.70 18.12
N LYS A 185 20.41 5.72 19.00
CA LYS A 185 21.39 4.64 18.76
C LYS A 185 21.13 3.88 17.46
N LEU A 186 19.88 3.50 17.20
CA LEU A 186 19.51 2.81 15.97
C LEU A 186 19.72 3.68 14.73
N ALA A 187 19.44 4.98 14.82
CA ALA A 187 19.71 5.93 13.73
C ALA A 187 21.20 6.02 13.38
N ASP A 188 22.06 6.03 14.39
CA ASP A 188 23.52 6.03 14.20
C ASP A 188 24.00 4.72 13.58
N GLU A 189 23.48 3.58 14.05
CA GLU A 189 23.77 2.26 13.46
C GLU A 189 23.32 2.17 12.00
N MET A 190 22.11 2.64 11.68
CA MET A 190 21.61 2.67 10.30
C MET A 190 22.50 3.53 9.39
N LYS A 191 22.91 4.71 9.88
CA LYS A 191 23.82 5.59 9.13
C LYS A 191 25.16 4.91 8.87
N ALA A 192 25.74 4.27 9.86
CA ALA A 192 27.00 3.55 9.71
C ALA A 192 26.89 2.42 8.66
N ARG A 193 25.78 1.67 8.68
CA ARG A 193 25.52 0.61 7.68
C ARG A 193 25.30 1.17 6.27
N GLU A 194 24.63 2.30 6.16
CA GLU A 194 24.45 2.96 4.85
C GLU A 194 25.78 3.47 4.27
N ASP A 195 26.64 3.99 5.12
CA ASP A 195 27.98 4.42 4.69
C ASP A 195 28.87 3.22 4.31
N GLU A 196 28.81 2.11 5.06
CA GLU A 196 29.45 0.85 4.72
C GLU A 196 28.95 0.32 3.35
N LYS A 197 27.63 0.30 3.13
CA LYS A 197 27.03 -0.09 1.86
C LYS A 197 27.52 0.75 0.70
N LYS A 198 27.59 2.08 0.85
CA LYS A 198 28.14 2.98 -0.18
C LYS A 198 29.60 2.71 -0.47
N SER A 199 30.41 2.39 0.57
CA SER A 199 31.80 2.01 0.40
C SER A 199 31.96 0.73 -0.41
N ILE A 200 31.20 -0.31 -0.06
CA ILE A 200 31.18 -1.58 -0.79
C ILE A 200 30.73 -1.39 -2.24
N GLN A 201 29.67 -0.59 -2.48
CA GLN A 201 29.21 -0.30 -3.83
C GLN A 201 30.30 0.37 -4.70
N ARG A 202 31.14 1.21 -4.12
CA ARG A 202 32.26 1.85 -4.83
C ARG A 202 33.37 0.85 -5.16
N SER A 203 33.74 -0.03 -4.23
CA SER A 203 34.73 -1.08 -4.51
C SER A 203 34.23 -2.08 -5.56
N LEU A 204 32.98 -2.52 -5.46
CA LEU A 204 32.36 -3.41 -6.44
C LEU A 204 32.34 -2.81 -7.85
N ALA A 205 32.13 -1.50 -8.00
CA ALA A 205 32.17 -0.84 -9.30
C ALA A 205 33.55 -0.90 -9.98
N VAL A 206 34.62 -0.94 -9.20
CA VAL A 206 35.99 -1.14 -9.72
C VAL A 206 36.20 -2.60 -10.10
N GLU A 207 35.90 -3.51 -9.18
CA GLU A 207 36.02 -4.97 -9.39
C GLU A 207 35.18 -5.45 -10.57
N GLN A 208 33.99 -4.88 -10.75
CA GLN A 208 33.12 -5.17 -11.90
C GLN A 208 33.80 -4.82 -13.23
N LYS A 209 34.44 -3.66 -13.33
CA LYS A 209 35.16 -3.28 -14.57
C LYS A 209 36.28 -4.22 -14.89
N GLU A 210 37.04 -4.64 -13.87
CA GLU A 210 38.13 -5.63 -14.05
C GLU A 210 37.56 -6.99 -14.48
N TRP A 211 36.48 -7.43 -13.84
CA TRP A 211 35.78 -8.67 -14.20
C TRP A 211 35.21 -8.61 -15.63
N GLU A 212 34.54 -7.50 -15.98
CA GLU A 212 34.02 -7.30 -17.36
C GLU A 212 35.12 -7.38 -18.42
N ALA A 213 36.30 -6.79 -18.18
CA ALA A 213 37.41 -6.87 -19.08
C ALA A 213 37.90 -8.34 -19.29
N ILE A 214 37.97 -9.11 -18.20
CA ILE A 214 38.31 -10.53 -18.24
C ILE A 214 37.27 -11.34 -19.02
N VAL A 215 35.98 -11.06 -18.78
CA VAL A 215 34.88 -11.76 -19.45
C VAL A 215 34.87 -11.44 -20.97
N ILE A 216 35.04 -10.18 -21.34
CA ILE A 216 35.12 -9.77 -22.75
C ILE A 216 36.25 -10.50 -23.47
N GLU A 217 37.42 -10.61 -22.83
CA GLU A 217 38.55 -11.32 -23.43
C GLU A 217 38.28 -12.85 -23.61
N LYS A 218 37.64 -13.45 -22.58
CA LYS A 218 37.22 -14.85 -22.67
C LYS A 218 36.14 -15.08 -23.75
N LEU A 219 35.23 -14.11 -23.94
CA LEU A 219 34.19 -14.20 -24.96
C LEU A 219 34.78 -14.15 -26.38
N LYS A 220 35.91 -13.45 -26.60
CA LYS A 220 36.61 -13.45 -27.91
C LYS A 220 37.13 -14.83 -28.29
N THR A 221 37.48 -15.63 -27.30
CA THR A 221 37.97 -17.01 -27.47
C THR A 221 36.90 -18.06 -27.23
N ALA A 222 35.68 -17.65 -27.00
CA ALA A 222 34.55 -18.56 -26.74
C ALA A 222 34.27 -19.43 -27.99
N PRO A 223 33.87 -20.68 -27.80
CA PRO A 223 33.49 -21.56 -28.91
C PRO A 223 32.43 -20.92 -29.79
N GLN A 224 32.65 -20.93 -31.09
CA GLN A 224 31.67 -20.49 -32.08
C GLN A 224 30.51 -21.48 -32.09
N TRP A 225 29.30 -20.97 -31.88
CA TRP A 225 28.09 -21.78 -32.02
C TRP A 225 27.68 -21.85 -33.47
N THR A 226 27.49 -23.06 -34.00
CA THR A 226 26.99 -23.27 -35.35
C THR A 226 25.55 -23.79 -35.28
N ALA A 227 24.66 -23.13 -36.00
CA ALA A 227 23.29 -23.61 -36.13
C ALA A 227 23.29 -24.89 -36.97
N LEU A 228 22.79 -25.97 -36.38
CA LEU A 228 22.73 -27.27 -37.06
C LEU A 228 21.55 -27.30 -38.05
N GLU A 229 21.71 -28.07 -39.14
CA GLU A 229 20.62 -28.31 -40.06
C GLU A 229 19.60 -29.25 -39.42
N ILE A 230 18.32 -28.87 -39.50
CA ILE A 230 17.21 -29.64 -38.92
C ILE A 230 16.72 -30.64 -39.99
N GLU A 231 16.99 -31.91 -39.75
CA GLU A 231 16.53 -32.99 -40.59
C GLU A 231 15.06 -33.35 -40.37
N LYS A 232 14.62 -33.33 -39.11
CA LYS A 232 13.27 -33.68 -38.74
C LYS A 232 12.83 -32.99 -37.43
N PHE A 233 11.59 -32.51 -37.40
CA PHE A 233 10.93 -32.00 -36.21
C PHE A 233 9.62 -32.75 -35.99
N GLU A 234 9.39 -33.22 -34.80
CA GLU A 234 8.17 -33.91 -34.41
C GLU A 234 7.62 -33.34 -33.09
N ALA A 235 6.28 -33.17 -33.00
CA ALA A 235 5.59 -32.70 -31.81
C ALA A 235 4.47 -33.67 -31.42
N THR A 236 4.49 -34.20 -30.21
CA THR A 236 3.47 -35.15 -29.73
C THR A 236 2.09 -34.54 -29.54
N GLY A 237 2.01 -33.24 -29.36
CA GLY A 237 0.75 -32.51 -29.12
C GLY A 237 -0.03 -32.10 -30.35
N GLY A 238 0.44 -32.47 -31.57
CA GLY A 238 -0.20 -32.12 -32.84
C GLY A 238 -0.02 -30.66 -33.28
N ALA A 239 1.02 -30.01 -32.77
CA ALA A 239 1.42 -28.68 -33.23
C ALA A 239 2.03 -28.79 -34.65
N SER A 240 1.79 -27.78 -35.47
CA SER A 240 2.43 -27.61 -36.77
C SER A 240 3.77 -26.87 -36.61
N HIS A 241 4.66 -26.98 -37.57
CA HIS A 241 5.94 -26.29 -37.55
C HIS A 241 6.38 -25.80 -38.93
N THR A 242 7.21 -24.78 -38.91
CA THR A 242 7.88 -24.26 -40.13
C THR A 242 9.37 -24.10 -39.82
N ILE A 243 10.23 -24.70 -40.61
CA ILE A 243 11.70 -24.49 -40.55
C ILE A 243 12.01 -23.24 -41.34
N LYS A 244 12.68 -22.27 -40.73
CA LYS A 244 13.07 -20.99 -41.35
C LYS A 244 14.46 -21.05 -41.98
N ASP A 245 14.80 -20.07 -42.81
CA ASP A 245 16.09 -19.96 -43.47
C ASP A 245 17.26 -19.81 -42.50
N ASP A 246 17.02 -19.26 -41.30
CA ASP A 246 17.99 -19.16 -40.22
C ASP A 246 18.19 -20.47 -39.44
N ARG A 247 17.56 -21.55 -39.89
CA ARG A 247 17.52 -22.87 -39.23
C ARG A 247 16.77 -22.90 -37.89
N SER A 248 15.97 -21.89 -37.58
CA SER A 248 15.06 -21.94 -36.44
C SER A 248 13.75 -22.68 -36.80
N VAL A 249 13.05 -23.18 -35.78
CA VAL A 249 11.74 -23.83 -35.95
C VAL A 249 10.69 -22.96 -35.33
N LEU A 250 9.78 -22.44 -36.13
CA LEU A 250 8.57 -21.79 -35.65
C LEU A 250 7.48 -22.85 -35.43
N VAL A 251 7.11 -23.04 -34.19
CA VAL A 251 5.99 -23.94 -33.82
C VAL A 251 4.72 -23.13 -33.78
N HIS A 252 3.68 -23.60 -34.45
CA HIS A 252 2.40 -22.90 -34.57
C HIS A 252 1.21 -23.87 -34.62
N GLY A 253 0.00 -23.35 -34.74
CA GLY A 253 -1.22 -24.15 -34.81
C GLY A 253 -1.74 -24.54 -33.41
N ARG A 254 -1.94 -25.85 -33.20
CA ARG A 254 -2.49 -26.34 -31.90
C ARG A 254 -1.47 -26.17 -30.79
N ASN A 255 -1.89 -25.56 -29.68
CA ASN A 255 -1.05 -25.34 -28.49
C ASN A 255 -1.63 -26.17 -27.32
N PRO A 256 -1.21 -27.43 -27.17
CA PRO A 256 -1.65 -28.28 -26.05
C PRO A 256 -0.94 -27.90 -24.75
N ASP A 257 -1.54 -28.22 -23.61
CA ASP A 257 -0.96 -27.96 -22.28
C ASP A 257 0.41 -28.65 -22.08
N LYS A 258 0.62 -29.77 -22.76
CA LYS A 258 1.90 -30.50 -22.75
C LYS A 258 2.22 -31.00 -24.15
N SER A 259 3.44 -30.79 -24.59
CA SER A 259 3.97 -31.33 -25.85
C SER A 259 5.44 -31.65 -25.69
N THR A 260 5.85 -32.78 -26.28
CA THR A 260 7.26 -33.14 -26.40
C THR A 260 7.70 -32.85 -27.82
N TYR A 261 8.74 -32.08 -27.97
CA TYR A 261 9.37 -31.78 -29.25
C TYR A 261 10.60 -32.67 -29.41
N THR A 262 10.65 -33.39 -30.53
CA THR A 262 11.82 -34.19 -30.94
C THR A 262 12.43 -33.56 -32.16
N ILE A 263 13.70 -33.13 -32.04
CA ILE A 263 14.44 -32.49 -33.12
C ILE A 263 15.59 -33.39 -33.51
N ARG A 264 15.63 -33.81 -34.79
CA ARG A 264 16.77 -34.49 -35.39
C ARG A 264 17.56 -33.48 -36.18
N VAL A 265 18.86 -33.44 -35.92
CA VAL A 265 19.78 -32.51 -36.58
C VAL A 265 20.89 -33.27 -37.25
N LYS A 266 21.38 -32.73 -38.36
CA LYS A 266 22.51 -33.25 -39.09
C LYS A 266 23.76 -32.48 -38.70
N PRO A 267 24.78 -33.13 -38.18
CA PRO A 267 26.03 -32.49 -37.79
C PRO A 267 26.97 -32.34 -38.98
N ASP A 268 26.58 -31.51 -39.98
CA ASP A 268 27.41 -31.30 -41.16
C ASP A 268 28.79 -30.73 -40.79
N GLY A 269 29.83 -31.47 -41.12
CA GLY A 269 31.22 -31.06 -40.90
C GLY A 269 31.71 -31.11 -39.46
N VAL A 270 30.86 -31.50 -38.51
CA VAL A 270 31.19 -31.55 -37.06
C VAL A 270 31.70 -32.94 -36.71
N GLN A 271 33.00 -33.09 -36.45
CA GLN A 271 33.60 -34.36 -36.04
C GLN A 271 33.36 -34.69 -34.54
N ARG A 272 33.12 -33.66 -33.70
CA ARG A 272 32.93 -33.84 -32.26
C ARG A 272 32.04 -32.76 -31.71
N ILE A 273 30.99 -33.13 -31.00
CA ILE A 273 30.10 -32.23 -30.26
C ILE A 273 30.56 -32.16 -28.80
N SER A 274 30.94 -30.98 -28.33
CA SER A 274 31.34 -30.72 -26.96
C SER A 274 30.19 -30.15 -26.11
N ALA A 275 29.25 -29.44 -26.72
CA ALA A 275 28.09 -28.88 -26.08
C ALA A 275 26.97 -28.64 -27.10
N ILE A 276 25.72 -28.61 -26.60
CA ILE A 276 24.52 -28.24 -27.35
C ILE A 276 23.85 -27.08 -26.63
N ARG A 277 23.48 -26.04 -27.39
CA ARG A 277 22.71 -24.90 -26.87
C ARG A 277 21.37 -24.86 -27.60
N LEU A 278 20.28 -24.83 -26.82
CA LEU A 278 18.95 -24.55 -27.31
C LEU A 278 18.61 -23.10 -27.03
N GLU A 279 18.23 -22.36 -28.05
CA GLU A 279 17.78 -20.97 -27.91
C GLU A 279 16.28 -20.87 -28.24
N THR A 280 15.54 -20.14 -27.41
CA THR A 280 14.16 -19.75 -27.70
C THR A 280 14.16 -18.34 -28.25
N LEU A 281 13.64 -18.18 -29.47
CA LEU A 281 13.66 -16.91 -30.20
C LEU A 281 12.24 -16.28 -30.15
N LEU A 282 12.19 -14.96 -30.17
CA LEU A 282 10.94 -14.22 -30.38
C LEU A 282 10.59 -14.22 -31.86
N ASP A 283 9.33 -14.29 -32.20
CA ASP A 283 8.80 -14.21 -33.56
C ASP A 283 7.66 -13.19 -33.62
N ASP A 284 7.55 -12.44 -34.69
CA ASP A 284 6.55 -11.40 -34.90
C ASP A 284 5.12 -11.95 -34.90
N SER A 285 4.93 -13.22 -35.23
CA SER A 285 3.64 -13.89 -35.15
C SER A 285 3.18 -14.21 -33.73
N MET A 286 4.10 -14.15 -32.74
CA MET A 286 3.74 -14.33 -31.33
C MET A 286 3.06 -13.06 -30.82
N LYS A 287 1.76 -13.16 -30.54
CA LYS A 287 1.05 -12.07 -29.85
C LYS A 287 1.78 -11.76 -28.54
N LYS A 288 1.95 -10.47 -28.22
CA LYS A 288 2.60 -9.99 -26.99
C LYS A 288 2.11 -10.79 -25.79
N LEU A 289 2.85 -11.80 -25.40
CA LEU A 289 2.65 -12.50 -24.15
C LEU A 289 3.10 -11.57 -23.03
N SER A 290 2.24 -11.36 -22.06
CA SER A 290 2.61 -10.64 -20.84
C SER A 290 3.78 -11.36 -20.18
N LEU A 291 4.82 -10.60 -19.77
CA LEU A 291 6.01 -11.11 -19.05
C LEU A 291 5.68 -11.85 -17.73
N ILE A 292 4.41 -11.86 -17.32
CA ILE A 292 3.91 -12.52 -16.10
C ILE A 292 3.80 -14.05 -16.27
N HIS A 293 3.94 -14.58 -17.49
CA HIS A 293 3.75 -16.00 -17.79
C HIS A 293 5.02 -16.73 -18.24
N ILE A 294 6.18 -16.17 -17.94
CA ILE A 294 7.49 -16.83 -18.16
C ILE A 294 7.98 -17.44 -16.86
#